data_4454d133b080d04a9c28ec651ffc9c02
#
_entry.id   4454d133b080d04a9c28ec651ffc9c02
#
_cell.length_a   1.000
_cell.length_b   1.000
_cell.length_c   1.000
_cell.angle_alpha   90.00
_cell.angle_beta   90.00
_cell.angle_gamma   90.00
#
_symmetry.space_group_name_H-M   'P 1'
#
loop_
_entity.id
_entity.type
_entity.pdbx_description
1 polymer ?
#
loop_
_entity_poly.entity_id
_entity_poly.type
_entity_poly.pdbx_seq_one_letter_code
_entity_poly.pdbx_strand_id
1 'polypeptide(L)'
;MEHTIDFPVKQLEACFASNLISETVRTQQEVLDLYFMDARHKLVDLAEFMDRVNRGEGNPDFRYQAFLEAVKVLGEGGNSRAAAVLEVFSDPTSEPIASATTKAACGAWPGELGESGAN
;
A
#
# COMPACT_ATOMS: atom_id res chain seq x y z
N MET A 1 4.39 -37.17 11.88
CA MET A 1 4.37 -36.88 12.15
C MET A 1 3.97 -36.47 12.76
N GLU A 2 4.06 -36.45 13.03
CA GLU A 2 3.68 -36.05 13.64
C GLU A 2 3.82 -35.09 13.87
N HIS A 3 4.14 -34.53 13.64
CA HIS A 3 4.39 -33.62 13.93
C HIS A 3 3.67 -32.80 14.09
N THR A 4 3.28 -32.74 14.04
CA THR A 4 2.56 -32.10 14.02
C THR A 4 1.87 -31.85 14.97
N ILE A 5 1.60 -32.15 15.07
CA ILE A 5 0.74 -32.12 15.80
C ILE A 5 0.98 -31.88 17.06
N ASP A 6 1.67 -32.06 17.25
CA ASP A 6 1.92 -31.97 18.39
C ASP A 6 2.34 -30.73 18.74
N PHE A 7 1.78 -29.97 18.91
CA PHE A 7 2.04 -28.85 19.33
C PHE A 7 2.42 -28.87 20.70
N PRO A 8 3.52 -28.64 21.01
CA PRO A 8 3.96 -28.61 22.33
C PRO A 8 3.28 -27.51 23.04
N VAL A 9 2.91 -27.71 24.19
CA VAL A 9 2.30 -26.72 24.99
C VAL A 9 3.13 -25.49 25.05
N LYS A 10 4.41 -25.61 25.17
CA LYS A 10 5.26 -24.51 25.18
C LYS A 10 5.07 -23.66 23.99
N GLN A 11 4.91 -24.22 22.91
CA GLN A 11 4.76 -23.47 21.72
C GLN A 11 3.46 -22.74 21.77
N LEU A 12 2.46 -23.35 22.28
CA LEU A 12 1.23 -22.72 22.37
C LEU A 12 1.29 -21.54 23.27
N GLU A 13 1.93 -21.64 24.37
CA GLU A 13 2.07 -20.54 25.23
C GLU A 13 2.82 -19.42 24.63
N ALA A 14 3.80 -19.72 23.92
CA ALA A 14 4.60 -18.70 23.30
C ALA A 14 3.75 -17.94 22.32
N CYS A 15 2.97 -18.63 21.59
CA CYS A 15 2.17 -18.01 20.62
C CYS A 15 1.20 -17.10 21.29
N PHE A 16 0.63 -17.51 22.32
CA PHE A 16 -0.28 -16.74 23.00
C PHE A 16 0.36 -15.55 23.56
N ALA A 17 1.46 -15.68 24.13
CA ALA A 17 2.14 -14.58 24.69
C ALA A 17 2.52 -13.57 23.68
N SER A 18 2.94 -13.99 22.63
CA SER A 18 3.43 -13.02 21.73
C SER A 18 2.30 -12.41 21.17
N ASN A 19 1.30 -12.69 21.41
CA ASN A 19 0.37 -12.09 21.14
C ASN A 19 -0.40 -12.15 20.19
N LEU A 20 -1.11 -12.23 20.28
CA LEU A 20 -1.98 -12.22 19.37
C LEU A 20 -1.49 -11.92 18.10
N ILE A 21 -0.52 -11.33 17.92
CA ILE A 21 0.00 -11.04 16.78
C ILE A 21 0.47 -12.16 16.13
N SER A 22 1.18 -12.88 16.71
CA SER A 22 1.78 -13.92 16.07
C SER A 22 0.83 -14.91 15.63
N GLU A 23 -0.26 -14.98 16.17
CA GLU A 23 -1.04 -15.99 15.73
C GLU A 23 -1.42 -15.79 14.39
N THR A 24 -1.22 -14.69 13.81
CA THR A 24 -1.61 -14.52 12.49
C THR A 24 -0.47 -14.74 11.55
N VAL A 25 0.65 -15.16 12.01
CA VAL A 25 1.75 -15.37 11.09
C VAL A 25 1.48 -16.62 10.32
N ARG A 26 1.34 -16.51 9.01
CA ARG A 26 1.08 -17.64 8.16
C ARG A 26 2.24 -17.89 7.25
N THR A 27 2.31 -19.03 6.67
CA THR A 27 3.38 -19.30 5.70
C THR A 27 3.06 -18.53 4.44
N GLN A 28 4.04 -18.36 3.62
CA GLN A 28 3.83 -17.69 2.35
C GLN A 28 2.82 -18.43 1.51
N GLN A 29 2.85 -19.75 1.55
CA GLN A 29 1.91 -20.51 0.76
C GLN A 29 0.48 -20.31 1.27
N GLU A 30 0.31 -20.21 2.57
CA GLU A 30 -1.02 -19.97 3.11
C GLU A 30 -1.53 -18.61 2.69
N VAL A 31 -0.68 -17.62 2.69
CA VAL A 31 -1.07 -16.30 2.27
C VAL A 31 -1.45 -16.31 0.80
N LEU A 32 -0.66 -16.97 0.00
CA LEU A 32 -0.97 -17.06 -1.42
C LEU A 32 -2.30 -17.75 -1.64
N ASP A 33 -2.52 -18.83 -0.93
CA ASP A 33 -3.76 -19.57 -1.12
C ASP A 33 -4.98 -18.74 -0.75
N LEU A 34 -4.84 -17.92 0.26
CA LEU A 34 -5.96 -17.13 0.69
C LEU A 34 -6.19 -15.87 -0.11
N TYR A 35 -5.14 -15.23 -0.52
CA TYR A 35 -5.29 -13.90 -1.09
C TYR A 35 -4.86 -13.70 -2.52
N PHE A 36 -4.29 -14.71 -3.15
CA PHE A 36 -3.77 -14.48 -4.49
C PHE A 36 -4.82 -13.99 -5.49
N MET A 37 -5.99 -14.61 -5.50
CA MET A 37 -6.98 -14.21 -6.48
C MET A 37 -7.44 -12.77 -6.26
N ASP A 38 -7.54 -12.37 -5.00
CA ASP A 38 -7.93 -11.01 -4.71
C ASP A 38 -6.82 -10.04 -5.12
N ALA A 39 -5.59 -10.38 -4.82
CA ALA A 39 -4.47 -9.52 -5.20
C ALA A 39 -4.36 -9.42 -6.71
N ARG A 40 -4.57 -10.54 -7.38
CA ARG A 40 -4.49 -10.55 -8.82
C ARG A 40 -5.55 -9.63 -9.40
N HIS A 41 -6.74 -9.70 -8.85
CA HIS A 41 -7.84 -8.89 -9.32
C HIS A 41 -7.51 -7.40 -9.13
N LYS A 42 -6.95 -7.05 -7.99
CA LYS A 42 -6.61 -5.67 -7.74
C LYS A 42 -5.52 -5.19 -8.66
N LEU A 43 -4.59 -6.05 -8.98
CA LEU A 43 -3.52 -5.65 -9.88
C LEU A 43 -4.05 -5.42 -11.28
N VAL A 44 -4.98 -6.26 -11.72
CA VAL A 44 -5.57 -6.08 -13.04
C VAL A 44 -6.35 -4.77 -13.05
N ASP A 45 -7.05 -4.45 -11.95
CA ASP A 45 -7.77 -3.20 -11.87
C ASP A 45 -6.83 -2.01 -11.96
N LEU A 46 -5.66 -2.11 -11.34
CA LEU A 46 -4.71 -1.04 -11.42
C LEU A 46 -4.19 -0.87 -12.84
N ALA A 47 -3.93 -1.98 -13.50
CA ALA A 47 -3.45 -1.92 -14.87
C ALA A 47 -4.51 -1.27 -15.75
N GLU A 48 -5.76 -1.59 -15.49
CA GLU A 48 -6.82 -1.01 -16.27
C GLU A 48 -6.94 0.49 -16.02
N PHE A 49 -6.74 0.90 -14.78
CA PHE A 49 -6.76 2.31 -14.47
C PHE A 49 -5.65 3.02 -15.26
N MET A 50 -4.48 2.44 -15.33
CA MET A 50 -3.38 3.07 -16.04
C MET A 50 -3.70 3.15 -17.53
N ASP A 51 -4.32 2.12 -18.06
CA ASP A 51 -4.70 2.15 -19.46
C ASP A 51 -5.72 3.24 -19.73
N ARG A 52 -6.64 3.44 -18.80
CA ARG A 52 -7.63 4.48 -18.99
C ARG A 52 -7.02 5.86 -18.94
N VAL A 53 -6.05 6.06 -18.05
CA VAL A 53 -5.37 7.34 -18.00
C VAL A 53 -4.66 7.58 -19.33
N ASN A 54 -3.99 6.55 -19.83
CA ASN A 54 -3.24 6.71 -21.07
C ASN A 54 -4.14 6.98 -22.28
N ARG A 55 -5.36 6.49 -22.24
CA ARG A 55 -6.24 6.72 -23.37
C ARG A 55 -6.98 8.05 -23.26
N GLY A 56 -6.97 8.68 -22.10
CA GLY A 56 -7.66 9.94 -21.94
C GLY A 56 -6.92 11.07 -22.63
N GLU A 57 -7.60 12.13 -22.87
CA GLU A 57 -6.95 13.25 -23.48
C GLU A 57 -6.38 14.17 -22.46
N GLY A 58 -5.40 14.93 -22.80
CA GLY A 58 -4.80 15.87 -21.89
C GLY A 58 -3.67 15.25 -21.13
N ASN A 59 -3.23 15.92 -20.10
CA ASN A 59 -2.13 15.45 -19.30
C ASN A 59 -2.58 15.17 -17.89
N PRO A 60 -2.12 14.11 -17.31
CA PRO A 60 -2.52 13.80 -15.96
C PRO A 60 -1.87 14.76 -14.98
N ASP A 61 -2.48 14.95 -13.84
CA ASP A 61 -1.92 15.85 -12.86
C ASP A 61 -0.98 15.12 -11.91
N PHE A 62 -0.56 15.79 -10.84
CA PHE A 62 0.40 15.24 -9.91
C PHE A 62 -0.01 13.91 -9.30
N ARG A 63 -1.28 13.62 -9.26
CA ARG A 63 -1.71 12.37 -8.67
C ARG A 63 -1.20 11.16 -9.44
N TYR A 64 -1.13 11.28 -10.76
CA TYR A 64 -0.66 10.16 -11.55
C TYR A 64 0.84 9.97 -11.40
N GLN A 65 1.56 11.09 -11.23
CA GLN A 65 2.98 10.99 -11.02
C GLN A 65 3.21 10.27 -9.71
N ALA A 66 2.47 10.63 -8.67
CA ALA A 66 2.60 9.96 -7.40
C ALA A 66 2.23 8.49 -7.52
N PHE A 67 1.20 8.20 -8.31
CA PHE A 67 0.79 6.83 -8.50
C PHE A 67 1.90 6.00 -9.13
N LEU A 68 2.58 6.55 -10.11
CA LEU A 68 3.65 5.83 -10.77
C LEU A 68 4.83 5.60 -9.83
N GLU A 69 5.09 6.56 -8.96
CA GLU A 69 6.13 6.37 -7.98
C GLU A 69 5.74 5.25 -7.03
N ALA A 70 4.50 5.19 -6.64
CA ALA A 70 4.04 4.15 -5.76
C ALA A 70 4.15 2.78 -6.41
N VAL A 71 3.86 2.71 -7.69
CA VAL A 71 3.97 1.46 -8.42
C VAL A 71 5.42 1.00 -8.42
N LYS A 72 6.34 1.95 -8.54
CA LYS A 72 7.71 1.62 -8.55
C LYS A 72 8.11 1.06 -7.20
N VAL A 73 7.64 1.67 -6.12
CA VAL A 73 7.94 1.23 -4.80
C VAL A 73 7.42 -0.19 -4.56
N LEU A 74 6.31 -0.55 -5.16
CA LEU A 74 5.79 -1.87 -5.00
C LEU A 74 6.76 -2.90 -5.54
N GLY A 75 7.49 -2.59 -6.54
CA GLY A 75 8.40 -3.52 -7.14
C GLY A 75 9.73 -3.68 -6.41
N GLU A 76 9.97 -2.83 -5.41
CA GLU A 76 11.22 -2.89 -4.74
C GLU A 76 11.16 -3.82 -3.58
N GLY A 77 11.55 -4.69 -3.24
CA GLY A 77 11.47 -5.66 -2.22
C GLY A 77 11.20 -5.15 -0.85
N GLY A 78 11.28 -5.98 0.11
CA GLY A 78 11.07 -5.57 1.48
C GLY A 78 9.77 -6.10 2.01
N ASN A 79 9.50 -5.85 3.28
CA ASN A 79 8.26 -6.31 3.86
C ASN A 79 7.45 -5.17 4.44
N SER A 80 7.66 -3.95 3.98
CA SER A 80 6.88 -2.82 4.42
C SER A 80 6.38 -2.04 3.23
N ARG A 81 5.98 -2.72 2.19
CA ARG A 81 5.55 -2.05 0.98
C ARG A 81 4.32 -1.18 1.18
N ALA A 82 3.40 -1.62 2.02
CA ALA A 82 2.20 -0.82 2.22
C ALA A 82 2.54 0.52 2.84
N ALA A 83 3.44 0.53 3.81
CA ALA A 83 3.86 1.76 4.43
C ALA A 83 4.59 2.63 3.42
N ALA A 84 5.41 2.03 2.60
CA ALA A 84 6.17 2.78 1.62
C ALA A 84 5.26 3.41 0.58
N VAL A 85 4.22 2.70 0.18
CA VAL A 85 3.28 3.24 -0.78
C VAL A 85 2.50 4.40 -0.15
N LEU A 86 2.08 4.25 1.10
CA LEU A 86 1.37 5.32 1.76
C LEU A 86 2.25 6.55 1.88
N GLU A 87 3.52 6.32 2.10
CA GLU A 87 4.41 7.43 2.22
C GLU A 87 4.55 8.21 0.95
N VAL A 88 4.48 7.56 -0.19
CA VAL A 88 4.58 8.24 -1.47
C VAL A 88 3.46 9.25 -1.60
N PHE A 89 2.28 8.93 -1.08
CA PHE A 89 1.15 9.83 -1.24
C PHE A 89 1.01 10.83 -0.10
N SER A 90 1.83 10.72 0.92
CA SER A 90 1.67 11.57 2.08
C SER A 90 2.38 12.89 2.02
N ASP A 91 1.87 13.84 2.74
CA ASP A 91 2.47 15.14 2.86
C ASP A 91 3.65 15.01 3.82
N PRO A 92 4.85 15.27 3.40
CA PRO A 92 6.00 15.13 4.28
C PRO A 92 6.22 16.30 5.21
N THR A 93 5.44 17.35 5.08
CA THR A 93 5.68 18.51 5.90
C THR A 93 5.09 18.32 7.28
N SER A 94 5.60 19.03 8.25
CA SER A 94 5.08 18.91 9.59
C SER A 94 4.45 20.19 10.07
N GLU A 95 4.52 21.27 9.29
CA GLU A 95 3.94 22.51 9.73
C GLU A 95 2.64 22.74 9.01
N PRO A 96 1.63 23.16 9.68
CA PRO A 96 0.35 23.39 8.99
C PRO A 96 0.44 24.64 8.14
N ILE A 97 -0.28 24.66 7.06
CA ILE A 97 -0.26 25.86 6.24
C ILE A 97 -1.27 26.84 6.79
N ALA A 98 -1.09 28.07 6.45
CA ALA A 98 -1.95 29.12 6.97
C ALA A 98 -3.39 28.94 6.54
N SER A 99 -3.61 28.53 5.34
CA SER A 99 -4.97 28.32 4.91
C SER A 99 -4.95 27.30 3.79
N ALA A 100 -6.04 26.64 3.62
CA ALA A 100 -6.09 25.62 2.62
C ALA A 100 -6.12 26.22 1.25
N THR A 101 -5.34 25.71 0.36
CA THR A 101 -5.31 26.25 -0.97
C THR A 101 -6.13 25.41 -1.91
N THR A 102 -6.55 24.23 -1.48
CA THR A 102 -7.32 23.41 -2.37
C THR A 102 -8.47 22.88 -1.63
N LYS A 103 -9.34 22.21 -2.29
CA LYS A 103 -10.40 21.70 -1.60
C LYS A 103 -10.02 20.52 -0.86
N ALA A 104 -10.73 19.65 -0.54
CA ALA A 104 -10.47 18.54 0.28
C ALA A 104 -9.33 17.70 -0.18
N ALA A 105 -8.91 16.81 0.64
CA ALA A 105 -7.82 15.94 0.32
C ALA A 105 -8.12 15.17 -0.94
N CYS A 106 -7.16 14.94 -1.73
CA CYS A 106 -7.37 14.27 -3.00
C CYS A 106 -6.55 13.00 -3.16
N GLY A 107 -5.95 12.54 -2.09
CA GLY A 107 -5.25 11.27 -2.13
C GLY A 107 -3.78 11.33 -2.37
N ALA A 108 -3.26 12.46 -2.74
CA ALA A 108 -1.82 12.59 -2.95
C ALA A 108 -1.44 14.02 -2.62
N TRP A 109 -0.24 14.19 -2.12
CA TRP A 109 0.24 15.51 -1.74
C TRP A 109 0.63 16.27 -2.99
N PRO A 110 0.07 17.42 -3.23
CA PRO A 110 0.36 18.15 -4.46
C PRO A 110 1.67 18.91 -4.49
N GLY A 111 2.41 18.93 -3.43
CA GLY A 111 3.65 19.64 -3.41
C GLY A 111 3.54 20.88 -2.58
N GLU A 112 4.67 21.53 -2.41
CA GLU A 112 4.70 22.66 -1.58
C GLU A 112 3.79 23.75 -2.03
N LEU A 113 3.75 24.02 -3.22
CA LEU A 113 2.97 25.11 -3.68
C LEU A 113 1.56 24.70 -3.96
N GLY A 114 1.34 23.50 -3.96
CA GLY A 114 0.05 23.00 -4.17
C GLY A 114 -0.60 23.34 -5.40
N GLU A 115 -0.14 24.07 -6.16
CA GLU A 115 -0.87 24.39 -7.22
C GLU A 115 -0.40 23.91 -8.38
N SER A 116 0.59 23.72 -8.43
CA SER A 116 1.12 23.34 -9.49
C SER A 116 0.30 22.58 -10.27
N GLY A 117 0.08 21.78 -10.17
CA GLY A 117 -0.44 21.00 -11.12
C GLY A 117 -1.66 21.43 -11.49
N ALA A 118 -1.96 22.19 -11.08
CA ALA A 118 -3.10 22.52 -11.27
C ALA A 118 -3.35 22.75 -12.54
N ASN A 119 -3.47 22.87 -13.11
CA ASN A 119 -3.82 23.09 -14.31
C ASN A 119 -3.88 22.19 -15.04
#